data_753c2755b59653a5e64934880aad4dea
#
_entry.id   753c2755b59653a5e64934880aad4dea
#
_cell.length_a   1.000
_cell.length_b   1.000
_cell.length_c   1.000
_cell.angle_alpha   90.00
_cell.angle_beta   90.00
_cell.angle_gamma   90.00
#
_symmetry.space_group_name_H-M   'P 1'
#
loop_
_entity.id
_entity.type
_entity.pdbx_description
1 polymer ?
#
loop_
_entity_poly.entity_id
_entity_poly.type
_entity_poly.pdbx_seq_one_letter_code
_entity_poly.pdbx_strand_id
1 'polypeptide(L)'
;MSQEEYQIYAPDDTEDIKVYRPGGFHPVSIGDVFANGRYKVLHKLGWGVSSTVWLARDRRPESSGSDTLVALRVLSADKSSKNKDEIADFFVPSKLDSLASATHSPTHQNILTIKDHFIEEGPNGSHLCTISQFAGPRVAFMSHDEVRSLGSKRLRGDLARKVAKQTATVIELMHSAGLVHGGSSPDLHS
;
A
#
# COMPACT_ATOMS: atom_id res chain seq x y z
N MET A 1 29.04 -34.47 15.82
CA MET A 1 28.56 -33.07 15.89
C MET A 1 27.97 -32.77 14.52
N SER A 2 26.68 -32.96 14.39
CA SER A 2 25.93 -32.66 13.15
C SER A 2 25.81 -31.14 13.01
N GLN A 3 26.34 -30.60 11.91
CA GLN A 3 26.05 -29.23 11.50
C GLN A 3 24.58 -29.19 11.13
N GLU A 4 23.76 -28.56 11.96
CA GLU A 4 22.43 -28.13 11.54
C GLU A 4 22.61 -27.07 10.46
N GLU A 5 22.35 -27.49 9.23
CA GLU A 5 22.27 -26.62 8.07
C GLU A 5 21.05 -25.72 8.28
N TYR A 6 21.27 -24.49 8.73
CA TYR A 6 20.24 -23.47 8.76
C TYR A 6 19.77 -23.25 7.33
N GLN A 7 18.67 -23.88 6.95
CA GLN A 7 17.94 -23.50 5.74
C GLN A 7 17.48 -22.05 5.96
N ILE A 8 18.18 -21.12 5.30
CA ILE A 8 17.70 -19.76 5.12
C ILE A 8 16.43 -19.91 4.28
N TYR A 9 15.29 -19.92 4.94
CA TYR A 9 14.00 -19.73 4.31
C TYR A 9 14.07 -18.29 3.74
N ALA A 10 14.44 -18.16 2.46
CA ALA A 10 14.11 -17.00 1.68
C ALA A 10 12.61 -17.16 1.35
N PRO A 11 11.71 -16.43 2.02
CA PRO A 11 10.32 -16.47 1.59
C PRO A 11 10.28 -15.92 0.17
N ASP A 12 9.52 -16.55 -0.72
CA ASP A 12 9.21 -16.04 -2.07
C ASP A 12 8.57 -14.64 -2.06
N ASP A 13 8.56 -14.00 -0.92
CA ASP A 13 7.85 -12.76 -0.56
C ASP A 13 8.82 -11.62 -0.14
N THR A 14 10.09 -11.69 -0.53
CA THR A 14 11.06 -10.61 -0.32
C THR A 14 11.60 -10.09 -1.64
N GLU A 15 11.70 -8.78 -1.77
CA GLU A 15 12.29 -8.12 -2.92
C GLU A 15 13.78 -8.46 -3.09
N ASP A 16 14.25 -8.48 -4.34
CA ASP A 16 15.67 -8.66 -4.64
C ASP A 16 16.50 -7.51 -4.01
N ILE A 17 17.52 -7.85 -3.24
CA ILE A 17 18.42 -6.88 -2.62
C ILE A 17 19.08 -5.93 -3.65
N LYS A 18 19.19 -6.35 -4.90
CA LYS A 18 19.75 -5.56 -6.00
C LYS A 18 18.92 -4.31 -6.35
N VAL A 19 17.66 -4.25 -5.93
CA VAL A 19 16.81 -3.05 -6.14
C VAL A 19 17.16 -1.92 -5.17
N TYR A 20 17.94 -2.18 -4.11
CA TYR A 20 18.48 -1.21 -3.17
C TYR A 20 19.80 -0.61 -3.68
N ARG A 21 19.72 0.16 -4.75
CA ARG A 21 20.83 0.82 -5.45
C ARG A 21 20.49 2.28 -5.72
N PRO A 22 21.44 3.13 -6.10
CA PRO A 22 21.13 4.49 -6.55
C PRO A 22 20.01 4.49 -7.61
N GLY A 23 18.98 5.32 -7.40
CA GLY A 23 17.75 5.34 -8.19
C GLY A 23 16.70 4.33 -7.76
N GLY A 24 17.07 3.27 -7.04
CA GLY A 24 16.20 2.18 -6.59
C GLY A 24 15.42 2.48 -5.30
N PHE A 25 15.20 1.43 -4.49
CA PHE A 25 14.44 1.54 -3.26
C PHE A 25 15.24 2.23 -2.15
N HIS A 26 14.50 2.93 -1.29
CA HIS A 26 15.01 3.46 -0.03
C HIS A 26 15.18 2.32 0.99
N PRO A 27 16.36 2.17 1.62
CA PRO A 27 16.50 1.23 2.72
C PRO A 27 15.71 1.73 3.95
N VAL A 28 14.80 0.90 4.43
CA VAL A 28 13.94 1.21 5.58
C VAL A 28 14.05 0.08 6.60
N SER A 29 14.21 0.45 7.87
CA SER A 29 14.27 -0.46 9.01
C SER A 29 13.07 -0.25 9.94
N ILE A 30 12.69 -1.31 10.65
CA ILE A 30 11.70 -1.20 11.72
C ILE A 30 12.23 -0.25 12.79
N GLY A 31 11.43 0.74 13.16
CA GLY A 31 11.80 1.78 14.12
C GLY A 31 12.24 3.09 13.49
N ASP A 32 12.55 3.11 12.19
CA ASP A 32 12.87 4.34 11.47
C ASP A 32 11.73 5.36 11.58
N VAL A 33 12.09 6.62 11.47
CA VAL A 33 11.15 7.73 11.55
C VAL A 33 11.26 8.63 10.35
N PHE A 34 10.12 8.99 9.77
CA PHE A 34 9.98 9.80 8.58
C PHE A 34 9.27 11.12 8.88
N ALA A 35 9.39 12.08 7.96
CA ALA A 35 8.74 13.39 8.06
C ALA A 35 9.04 14.07 9.42
N ASN A 36 10.33 14.27 9.73
CA ASN A 36 10.80 14.89 10.98
C ASN A 36 10.27 14.19 12.25
N GLY A 37 10.23 12.87 12.24
CA GLY A 37 9.84 12.07 13.42
C GLY A 37 8.34 11.79 13.55
N ARG A 38 7.52 12.24 12.60
CA ARG A 38 6.07 12.08 12.65
C ARG A 38 5.63 10.64 12.42
N TYR A 39 6.20 9.94 11.43
CA TYR A 39 5.80 8.58 11.08
C TYR A 39 6.85 7.59 11.53
N LYS A 40 6.53 6.75 12.52
CA LYS A 40 7.42 5.67 12.99
C LYS A 40 7.04 4.36 12.32
N VAL A 41 8.02 3.74 11.65
CA VAL A 41 7.87 2.44 11.00
C VAL A 41 7.71 1.33 12.03
N LEU A 42 6.70 0.49 11.87
CA LEU A 42 6.38 -0.63 12.77
C LEU A 42 6.59 -1.99 12.10
N HIS A 43 6.21 -2.13 10.84
CA HIS A 43 6.24 -3.40 10.14
C HIS A 43 6.23 -3.20 8.63
N LYS A 44 6.80 -4.15 7.87
CA LYS A 44 6.69 -4.17 6.41
C LYS A 44 5.36 -4.79 6.00
N LEU A 45 4.60 -4.11 5.14
CA LEU A 45 3.33 -4.60 4.61
C LEU A 45 3.49 -5.29 3.26
N GLY A 46 4.56 -4.95 2.52
CA GLY A 46 4.84 -5.52 1.22
C GLY A 46 5.68 -4.62 0.34
N TRP A 47 5.82 -5.02 -0.91
CA TRP A 47 6.58 -4.32 -1.94
C TRP A 47 5.96 -4.55 -3.32
N GLY A 48 6.38 -3.76 -4.28
CA GLY A 48 5.97 -3.87 -5.69
C GLY A 48 7.10 -3.41 -6.60
N VAL A 49 6.86 -3.33 -7.89
CA VAL A 49 7.88 -2.97 -8.90
C VAL A 49 8.55 -1.62 -8.63
N SER A 50 7.85 -0.68 -8.02
CA SER A 50 8.29 0.71 -7.88
C SER A 50 8.25 1.26 -6.47
N SER A 51 7.86 0.47 -5.48
CA SER A 51 7.70 0.97 -4.11
C SER A 51 7.73 -0.13 -3.06
N THR A 52 8.08 0.25 -1.83
CA THR A 52 7.86 -0.54 -0.63
C THR A 52 6.73 0.07 0.20
N VAL A 53 5.98 -0.77 0.94
CA VAL A 53 4.86 -0.33 1.77
C VAL A 53 5.06 -0.79 3.21
N TRP A 54 4.87 0.12 4.15
CA TRP A 54 5.15 -0.07 5.56
C TRP A 54 3.97 0.31 6.43
N LEU A 55 3.70 -0.44 7.47
CA LEU A 55 2.85 -0.01 8.56
C LEU A 55 3.62 1.01 9.39
N ALA A 56 3.05 2.18 9.59
CA ALA A 56 3.64 3.22 10.40
C ALA A 56 2.63 3.80 11.41
N ARG A 57 3.16 4.39 12.46
CA ARG A 57 2.39 5.11 13.47
C ARG A 57 2.51 6.59 13.23
N ASP A 58 1.38 7.28 13.02
CA ASP A 58 1.32 8.75 12.98
C ASP A 58 1.35 9.29 14.43
N ARG A 59 2.37 10.07 14.73
CA ARG A 59 2.66 10.61 16.08
C ARG A 59 2.16 12.03 16.25
N ARG A 60 1.21 12.50 15.45
CA ARG A 60 0.68 13.86 15.61
C ARG A 60 0.05 14.04 17.00
N PRO A 61 0.42 15.13 17.72
CA PRO A 61 -0.14 15.41 19.06
C PRO A 61 -1.64 15.73 19.06
N GLU A 62 -2.19 16.12 17.91
CA GLU A 62 -3.55 16.66 17.78
C GLU A 62 -4.65 15.60 17.63
N SER A 63 -4.29 14.34 17.40
CA SER A 63 -5.25 13.25 17.32
C SER A 63 -5.55 12.76 18.73
N SER A 64 -6.59 13.28 19.35
CA SER A 64 -7.22 12.84 20.62
C SER A 64 -6.75 11.45 21.12
N GLY A 65 -5.56 11.37 21.70
CA GLY A 65 -5.09 10.28 22.56
C GLY A 65 -4.87 8.89 21.95
N SER A 66 -5.16 8.64 20.67
CA SER A 66 -4.92 7.36 20.05
C SER A 66 -3.94 7.48 18.88
N ASP A 67 -2.84 6.76 18.97
CA ASP A 67 -1.88 6.55 17.88
C ASP A 67 -2.60 6.00 16.65
N THR A 68 -2.60 6.73 15.55
CA THR A 68 -3.26 6.29 14.33
C THR A 68 -2.29 5.46 13.49
N LEU A 69 -2.69 4.24 13.12
CA LEU A 69 -1.96 3.41 12.18
C LEU A 69 -2.22 3.88 10.74
N VAL A 70 -1.16 3.98 9.97
CA VAL A 70 -1.18 4.40 8.57
C VAL A 70 -0.34 3.47 7.72
N ALA A 71 -0.60 3.44 6.42
CA ALA A 71 0.28 2.83 5.43
C ALA A 71 1.18 3.92 4.85
N LEU A 72 2.49 3.74 5.02
CA LEU A 72 3.55 4.54 4.43
C LEU A 72 4.05 3.80 3.19
N ARG A 73 3.87 4.39 2.01
CA ARG A 73 4.46 3.91 0.76
C ARG A 73 5.66 4.77 0.43
N VAL A 74 6.78 4.13 0.13
CA VAL A 74 8.04 4.78 -0.27
C VAL A 74 8.36 4.37 -1.71
N LEU A 75 8.30 5.32 -2.64
CA LEU A 75 8.58 5.07 -4.05
C LEU A 75 10.09 4.99 -4.27
N SER A 76 10.51 4.23 -5.29
CA SER A 76 11.91 4.26 -5.75
C SER A 76 12.31 5.65 -6.21
N ALA A 77 13.58 6.01 -6.10
CA ALA A 77 14.06 7.34 -6.46
C ALA A 77 13.83 7.63 -7.96
N ASP A 78 14.06 6.66 -8.85
CA ASP A 78 13.78 6.79 -10.30
C ASP A 78 12.32 7.15 -10.60
N LYS A 79 11.37 6.68 -9.79
CA LYS A 79 9.95 6.99 -9.93
C LYS A 79 9.58 8.31 -9.26
N SER A 80 10.32 8.70 -8.25
CA SER A 80 10.12 9.94 -7.49
C SER A 80 10.69 11.18 -8.18
N SER A 81 11.61 11.02 -9.14
CA SER A 81 12.26 12.12 -9.88
C SER A 81 11.34 12.87 -10.85
N LYS A 82 10.16 12.33 -11.12
CA LYS A 82 9.15 12.95 -11.98
C LYS A 82 8.29 13.96 -11.20
N ASN A 83 7.65 14.87 -11.94
CA ASN A 83 6.59 15.68 -11.36
C ASN A 83 5.54 14.74 -10.73
N LYS A 84 5.16 14.99 -9.49
CA LYS A 84 4.20 14.13 -8.74
C LYS A 84 2.88 13.93 -9.49
N ASP A 85 2.44 14.92 -10.28
CA ASP A 85 1.22 14.86 -11.07
C ASP A 85 1.33 13.92 -12.29
N GLU A 86 2.55 13.45 -12.60
CA GLU A 86 2.84 12.45 -13.62
C GLU A 86 3.04 11.03 -13.02
N ILE A 87 3.11 10.94 -11.69
CA ILE A 87 3.27 9.68 -10.99
C ILE A 87 1.89 9.05 -10.80
N ALA A 88 1.60 7.95 -11.51
CA ALA A 88 0.30 7.28 -11.46
C ALA A 88 -0.09 6.89 -10.02
N ASP A 89 0.86 6.43 -9.21
CA ASP A 89 0.67 6.08 -7.79
C ASP A 89 0.20 7.26 -6.92
N PHE A 90 0.42 8.49 -7.36
CA PHE A 90 -0.03 9.71 -6.69
C PHE A 90 -1.24 10.32 -7.38
N PHE A 91 -1.18 10.49 -8.70
CA PHE A 91 -2.21 11.17 -9.48
C PHE A 91 -3.55 10.45 -9.47
N VAL A 92 -3.56 9.12 -9.67
CA VAL A 92 -4.80 8.34 -9.79
C VAL A 92 -5.62 8.36 -8.50
N PRO A 93 -5.06 8.04 -7.31
CA PRO A 93 -5.80 8.15 -6.05
C PRO A 93 -6.32 9.56 -5.77
N SER A 94 -5.50 10.59 -6.04
CA SER A 94 -5.87 11.99 -5.81
C SER A 94 -7.01 12.44 -6.73
N LYS A 95 -6.99 12.04 -8.00
CA LYS A 95 -8.07 12.33 -8.96
C LYS A 95 -9.36 11.63 -8.58
N LEU A 96 -9.30 10.35 -8.18
CA LEU A 96 -10.47 9.58 -7.74
C LEU A 96 -11.08 10.15 -6.47
N ASP A 97 -10.26 10.56 -5.51
CA ASP A 97 -10.71 11.19 -4.27
C ASP A 97 -11.47 12.49 -4.55
N SER A 98 -10.92 13.34 -5.41
CA SER A 98 -11.55 14.59 -5.83
C SER A 98 -12.90 14.36 -6.51
N LEU A 99 -12.98 13.38 -7.40
CA LEU A 99 -14.22 13.04 -8.11
C LEU A 99 -15.29 12.45 -7.18
N ALA A 100 -14.90 11.52 -6.31
CA ALA A 100 -15.80 10.92 -5.34
C ALA A 100 -16.34 11.96 -4.35
N SER A 101 -15.51 12.91 -3.94
CA SER A 101 -15.90 14.04 -3.09
C SER A 101 -16.87 14.98 -3.82
N ALA A 102 -16.59 15.33 -5.05
CA ALA A 102 -17.43 16.24 -5.85
C ALA A 102 -18.82 15.65 -6.14
N THR A 103 -18.92 14.33 -6.31
CA THR A 103 -20.20 13.63 -6.59
C THR A 103 -20.94 13.22 -5.34
N HIS A 104 -20.40 13.48 -4.14
CA HIS A 104 -20.95 12.99 -2.86
C HIS A 104 -21.21 11.49 -2.89
N SER A 105 -20.41 10.75 -3.65
CA SER A 105 -20.60 9.32 -3.88
C SER A 105 -20.26 8.54 -2.61
N PRO A 106 -21.11 7.58 -2.18
CA PRO A 106 -20.78 6.65 -1.11
C PRO A 106 -19.55 5.80 -1.44
N THR A 107 -19.10 5.80 -2.69
CA THR A 107 -17.89 5.12 -3.18
C THR A 107 -16.60 5.67 -2.58
N HIS A 108 -16.60 6.90 -2.09
CA HIS A 108 -15.45 7.54 -1.44
C HIS A 108 -14.81 6.65 -0.35
N GLN A 109 -15.63 5.94 0.42
CA GLN A 109 -15.17 5.04 1.47
C GLN A 109 -14.45 3.77 0.96
N ASN A 110 -14.60 3.46 -0.34
CA ASN A 110 -14.02 2.28 -0.98
C ASN A 110 -12.75 2.61 -1.78
N ILE A 111 -12.31 3.87 -1.75
CA ILE A 111 -11.13 4.34 -2.45
C ILE A 111 -10.04 4.60 -1.42
N LEU A 112 -8.84 4.08 -1.69
CA LEU A 112 -7.67 4.38 -0.88
C LEU A 112 -7.18 5.79 -1.22
N THR A 113 -7.39 6.73 -0.32
CA THR A 113 -7.02 8.14 -0.50
C THR A 113 -5.63 8.43 0.09
N ILE A 114 -4.91 9.36 -0.53
CA ILE A 114 -3.64 9.87 0.00
C ILE A 114 -3.95 10.98 1.01
N LYS A 115 -3.60 10.75 2.26
CA LYS A 115 -3.82 11.70 3.37
C LYS A 115 -2.70 12.72 3.51
N ASP A 116 -1.49 12.33 3.10
CA ASP A 116 -0.30 13.17 3.21
C ASP A 116 0.78 12.67 2.25
N HIS A 117 1.73 13.53 1.90
CA HIS A 117 2.90 13.15 1.11
C HIS A 117 4.09 14.06 1.43
N PHE A 118 5.29 13.54 1.27
CA PHE A 118 6.54 14.27 1.48
C PHE A 118 7.66 13.61 0.68
N ILE A 119 8.80 14.29 0.59
CA ILE A 119 10.03 13.73 0.03
C ILE A 119 10.95 13.34 1.17
N GLU A 120 11.51 12.14 1.07
CA GLU A 120 12.55 11.65 1.97
C GLU A 120 13.86 11.51 1.21
N GLU A 121 14.91 12.12 1.72
CA GLU A 121 16.25 12.01 1.14
C GLU A 121 16.97 10.80 1.73
N GLY A 122 17.59 10.00 0.87
CA GLY A 122 18.29 8.79 1.30
C GLY A 122 19.53 8.47 0.47
N PRO A 123 20.23 7.39 0.81
CA PRO A 123 21.46 7.02 0.13
C PRO A 123 21.25 6.68 -1.35
N ASN A 124 20.04 6.31 -1.73
CA ASN A 124 19.69 5.93 -3.10
C ASN A 124 19.00 7.06 -3.91
N GLY A 125 18.79 8.22 -3.30
CA GLY A 125 18.21 9.41 -3.92
C GLY A 125 17.02 9.98 -3.13
N SER A 126 16.23 10.81 -3.79
CA SER A 126 15.02 11.44 -3.25
C SER A 126 13.81 10.55 -3.50
N HIS A 127 13.05 10.25 -2.46
CA HIS A 127 11.94 9.31 -2.50
C HIS A 127 10.62 10.01 -2.19
N LEU A 128 9.66 9.94 -3.10
CA LEU A 128 8.28 10.36 -2.81
C LEU A 128 7.66 9.34 -1.86
N CYS A 129 7.26 9.83 -0.70
CA CYS A 129 6.54 9.08 0.31
C CYS A 129 5.07 9.50 0.30
N THR A 130 4.16 8.54 0.35
CA THR A 130 2.71 8.80 0.46
C THR A 130 2.14 8.09 1.68
N ILE A 131 1.22 8.77 2.35
CA ILE A 131 0.52 8.26 3.52
C ILE A 131 -0.93 8.01 3.16
N SER A 132 -1.41 6.83 3.47
CA SER A 132 -2.81 6.44 3.32
C SER A 132 -3.34 5.76 4.56
N GLN A 133 -4.65 5.55 4.60
CA GLN A 133 -5.24 4.75 5.66
C GLN A 133 -4.71 3.31 5.59
N PHE A 134 -4.42 2.72 6.76
CA PHE A 134 -4.15 1.29 6.83
C PHE A 134 -5.45 0.52 6.63
N ALA A 135 -5.53 -0.23 5.53
CA ALA A 135 -6.75 -0.91 5.10
C ALA A 135 -6.89 -2.35 5.62
N GLY A 136 -5.91 -2.84 6.41
CA GLY A 136 -5.89 -4.22 6.87
C GLY A 136 -5.37 -5.22 5.81
N PRO A 137 -5.53 -6.53 6.05
CA PRO A 137 -5.04 -7.56 5.16
C PRO A 137 -5.82 -7.63 3.85
N ARG A 138 -5.19 -8.15 2.80
CA ARG A 138 -5.83 -8.37 1.50
C ARG A 138 -6.99 -9.35 1.63
N VAL A 139 -8.03 -9.18 0.81
CA VAL A 139 -9.20 -10.08 0.76
C VAL A 139 -8.78 -11.54 0.50
N ALA A 140 -7.73 -11.76 -0.30
CA ALA A 140 -7.19 -13.10 -0.56
C ALA A 140 -6.67 -13.79 0.73
N PHE A 141 -6.04 -13.05 1.65
CA PHE A 141 -5.61 -13.60 2.95
C PHE A 141 -6.80 -13.89 3.87
N MET A 142 -7.82 -13.04 3.87
CA MET A 142 -9.04 -13.29 4.66
C MET A 142 -9.75 -14.56 4.22
N SER A 143 -9.73 -14.89 2.92
CA SER A 143 -10.26 -16.15 2.42
C SER A 143 -9.43 -17.37 2.88
N HIS A 144 -8.15 -17.21 3.16
CA HIS A 144 -7.26 -18.29 3.58
C HIS A 144 -7.42 -18.67 5.05
N ASP A 145 -7.63 -17.71 5.96
CA ASP A 145 -7.69 -17.93 7.41
C ASP A 145 -9.07 -18.33 7.92
N GLU A 146 -10.14 -17.73 7.43
CA GLU A 146 -11.52 -18.19 7.71
C GLU A 146 -11.79 -19.60 7.13
N VAL A 147 -11.09 -19.96 6.08
CA VAL A 147 -11.25 -21.20 5.31
C VAL A 147 -10.51 -22.39 5.91
N ARG A 148 -9.42 -22.18 6.65
CA ARG A 148 -8.79 -23.28 7.41
C ARG A 148 -9.73 -23.87 8.45
N SER A 149 -10.65 -23.08 8.99
CA SER A 149 -11.64 -23.55 9.97
C SER A 149 -12.87 -24.20 9.33
N LEU A 150 -13.16 -23.96 8.06
CA LEU A 150 -14.38 -24.41 7.36
C LEU A 150 -14.14 -25.31 6.13
N GLY A 151 -12.89 -25.62 5.78
CA GLY A 151 -12.54 -26.52 4.67
C GLY A 151 -12.83 -25.99 3.25
N SER A 152 -13.19 -24.72 3.09
CA SER A 152 -13.56 -24.11 1.81
C SER A 152 -12.62 -22.95 1.45
N LYS A 153 -12.08 -22.90 0.23
CA LYS A 153 -11.24 -21.79 -0.31
C LYS A 153 -12.07 -20.64 -0.90
N ARG A 154 -13.31 -20.44 -0.46
CA ARG A 154 -14.23 -19.48 -1.06
C ARG A 154 -14.68 -18.47 -0.02
N LEU A 155 -14.75 -17.20 -0.42
CA LEU A 155 -15.38 -16.17 0.41
C LEU A 155 -16.84 -16.53 0.69
N ARG A 156 -17.35 -16.15 1.84
CA ARG A 156 -18.79 -16.19 2.12
C ARG A 156 -19.54 -15.39 1.08
N GLY A 157 -20.70 -15.89 0.65
CA GLY A 157 -21.44 -15.31 -0.47
C GLY A 157 -21.91 -13.86 -0.25
N ASP A 158 -22.20 -13.48 1.01
CA ASP A 158 -22.53 -12.11 1.39
C ASP A 158 -21.32 -11.17 1.24
N LEU A 159 -20.15 -11.60 1.73
CA LEU A 159 -18.90 -10.85 1.61
C LEU A 159 -18.46 -10.75 0.13
N ALA A 160 -18.53 -11.85 -0.63
CA ALA A 160 -18.19 -11.86 -2.05
C ALA A 160 -19.06 -10.86 -2.84
N ARG A 161 -20.39 -10.83 -2.58
CA ARG A 161 -21.29 -9.85 -3.19
C ARG A 161 -20.98 -8.41 -2.79
N LYS A 162 -20.64 -8.17 -1.52
CA LYS A 162 -20.25 -6.84 -1.05
C LYS A 162 -18.99 -6.36 -1.75
N VAL A 163 -17.95 -7.19 -1.80
CA VAL A 163 -16.69 -6.87 -2.48
C VAL A 163 -16.92 -6.61 -3.96
N ALA A 164 -17.65 -7.50 -4.67
CA ALA A 164 -17.96 -7.34 -6.09
C ALA A 164 -18.71 -6.02 -6.38
N LYS A 165 -19.72 -5.69 -5.56
CA LYS A 165 -20.48 -4.45 -5.70
C LYS A 165 -19.58 -3.22 -5.49
N GLN A 166 -18.78 -3.20 -4.44
CA GLN A 166 -17.88 -2.08 -4.15
C GLN A 166 -16.86 -1.89 -5.27
N THR A 167 -16.25 -2.99 -5.74
CA THR A 167 -15.29 -2.96 -6.86
C THR A 167 -15.93 -2.45 -8.14
N ALA A 168 -17.13 -2.95 -8.51
CA ALA A 168 -17.83 -2.49 -9.71
C ALA A 168 -18.13 -0.99 -9.65
N THR A 169 -18.58 -0.48 -8.51
CA THR A 169 -18.88 0.95 -8.34
C THR A 169 -17.61 1.83 -8.44
N VAL A 170 -16.46 1.36 -7.92
CA VAL A 170 -15.20 2.08 -8.07
C VAL A 170 -14.73 2.07 -9.52
N ILE A 171 -14.84 0.93 -10.23
CA ILE A 171 -14.49 0.83 -11.65
C ILE A 171 -15.36 1.76 -12.50
N GLU A 172 -16.65 1.84 -12.23
CA GLU A 172 -17.57 2.77 -12.91
C GLU A 172 -17.12 4.21 -12.73
N LEU A 173 -16.75 4.62 -11.50
CA LEU A 173 -16.20 5.95 -11.22
C LEU A 173 -14.88 6.20 -11.97
N MET A 174 -13.99 5.20 -12.02
CA MET A 174 -12.74 5.30 -12.77
C MET A 174 -13.01 5.51 -14.27
N HIS A 175 -13.90 4.72 -14.86
CA HIS A 175 -14.25 4.83 -16.26
C HIS A 175 -14.90 6.18 -16.60
N SER A 176 -15.78 6.69 -15.72
CA SER A 176 -16.36 8.03 -15.90
C SER A 176 -15.32 9.15 -15.86
N ALA A 177 -14.19 8.91 -15.19
CA ALA A 177 -13.05 9.81 -15.13
C ALA A 177 -12.06 9.63 -16.29
N GLY A 178 -12.33 8.73 -17.23
CA GLY A 178 -11.42 8.37 -18.32
C GLY A 178 -10.19 7.56 -17.85
N LEU A 179 -10.28 6.92 -16.68
CA LEU A 179 -9.22 6.08 -16.14
C LEU A 179 -9.54 4.61 -16.37
N VAL A 180 -8.54 3.84 -16.79
CA VAL A 180 -8.63 2.38 -16.93
C VAL A 180 -7.70 1.73 -15.92
N HIS A 181 -8.17 0.74 -15.17
CA HIS A 181 -7.37 0.07 -14.13
C HIS A 181 -6.17 -0.70 -14.71
N GLY A 182 -6.30 -1.24 -15.94
CA GLY A 182 -5.22 -1.93 -16.64
C GLY A 182 -4.89 -3.34 -16.12
N GLY A 183 -5.40 -3.73 -14.97
CA GLY A 183 -5.25 -5.07 -14.39
C GLY A 183 -5.93 -5.15 -13.05
N SER A 184 -6.95 -5.98 -12.93
CA SER A 184 -7.67 -6.30 -11.70
C SER A 184 -7.52 -7.79 -11.46
N SER A 185 -6.48 -8.20 -10.75
CA SER A 185 -6.34 -9.57 -10.28
C SER A 185 -6.35 -9.60 -8.76
N PRO A 186 -7.06 -10.54 -8.13
CA PRO A 186 -6.92 -10.80 -6.70
C PRO A 186 -5.53 -11.34 -6.35
N ASP A 187 -4.78 -11.81 -7.37
CA ASP A 187 -3.51 -12.50 -7.24
C ASP A 187 -2.37 -11.71 -7.90
N LEU A 188 -2.40 -10.36 -7.88
CA LEU A 188 -1.24 -9.56 -8.30
C LEU A 188 -0.05 -9.86 -7.39
N HIS A 189 0.57 -11.02 -7.68
CA HIS A 189 1.92 -11.36 -7.31
C HIS A 189 2.81 -10.98 -8.48
N SER A 190 3.66 -10.03 -8.29
CA SER A 190 4.93 -9.92 -9.00
C SER A 190 5.75 -8.85 -8.31
#